data_6ee42146fa27b0b6458e775b0c4f18b6
#
_entry.id   6ee42146fa27b0b6458e775b0c4f18b6
#
_cell.length_a   1.000
_cell.length_b   1.000
_cell.length_c   1.000
_cell.angle_alpha   90.00
_cell.angle_beta   90.00
_cell.angle_gamma   90.00
#
_symmetry.space_group_name_H-M   'P 1'
#
loop_
_entity.id
_entity.type
_entity.pdbx_description
1 polymer ?
#
loop_
_entity_poly.entity_id
_entity_poly.type
_entity_poly.pdbx_seq_one_letter_code
_entity_poly.pdbx_strand_id
1 'polypeptide(L)'
;LLTISKIVSDNMRDDPTFFILQASRRLESRSLARLGSTVNGLLPKRAVVLNAFTLMLSGNTTSLGEYLRSLPPKQLSDRTLARLGDMAVAIQDSDSAAHLLENRQTTNVALSRSQARHSWYLGNMQDAVELLETVVPNTNRQLRHYRSELDVFQGRMPILNHGESNRRHTGGSIPTTALHFLTNSLPHTGSGYAQRSHSIMTSLGDQGWSLEVLTRAGYPLSIGKFRARAVDVIDGVAYRRVLPWKYQSDMGAKVQQQAGALAEAVRRLNPGVLHTTTDFTNALAVMTVAEAFNIPWVYEVRGQLADTWASTRPESAKTSQRYKLFKEREAFVAAHATHVLTLGEAMKAELIEQGIPDAKISIAPNAIGDDYLEEPIPRSRARGMLGLSMEHQYIGTVSSLVAYEGLDLLLEAAAELIPANPALRVLIVGSGVEANNLQDLSRKLGISEYCVFPGRVPREEARTYHCALDIFVVPRRNLSVTRAVTPLKPVEALACEVPVVAADLPALRELVVDGETGVLVAPESPHLLAEALRMLLGNSSKRASMGAAGRRQMLAERTWAANARKLSETYKVLADKLQ
;
A
#
# COMPACT_ATOMS: atom_id res chain seq x y z
N LEU A 1 -13.33 4.51 -24.21
CA LEU A 1 -12.62 5.74 -24.60
C LEU A 1 -13.09 6.94 -23.78
N LEU A 2 -14.40 7.21 -23.66
CA LEU A 2 -14.94 8.37 -22.91
C LEU A 2 -14.53 8.35 -21.43
N THR A 3 -14.60 7.22 -20.77
CA THR A 3 -14.17 7.06 -19.38
C THR A 3 -12.67 7.31 -19.21
N ILE A 4 -11.85 6.82 -20.13
CA ILE A 4 -10.39 7.05 -20.14
C ILE A 4 -10.09 8.54 -20.31
N SER A 5 -10.68 9.16 -21.35
CA SER A 5 -10.51 10.59 -21.62
C SER A 5 -10.90 11.44 -20.40
N LYS A 6 -11.99 11.07 -19.74
CA LYS A 6 -12.44 11.78 -18.54
C LYS A 6 -11.46 11.60 -17.37
N ILE A 7 -11.02 10.38 -17.06
CA ILE A 7 -10.07 10.11 -15.98
C ILE A 7 -8.77 10.90 -16.20
N VAL A 8 -8.21 10.87 -17.40
CA VAL A 8 -6.99 11.60 -17.73
C VAL A 8 -7.20 13.11 -17.64
N SER A 9 -8.27 13.63 -18.27
CA SER A 9 -8.61 15.05 -18.21
C SER A 9 -8.87 15.52 -16.77
N ASP A 10 -9.52 14.68 -15.96
CA ASP A 10 -9.81 14.98 -14.58
C ASP A 10 -8.53 15.12 -13.75
N ASN A 11 -7.62 14.14 -13.84
CA ASN A 11 -6.34 14.17 -13.13
C ASN A 11 -5.45 15.35 -13.58
N MET A 12 -5.40 15.64 -14.88
CA MET A 12 -4.64 16.78 -15.40
C MET A 12 -5.19 18.14 -14.92
N ARG A 13 -6.50 18.24 -14.69
CA ARG A 13 -7.14 19.49 -14.24
C ARG A 13 -7.10 19.68 -12.74
N ASP A 14 -7.13 18.59 -11.96
CA ASP A 14 -7.17 18.64 -10.50
C ASP A 14 -5.82 19.04 -9.92
N ASP A 15 -4.76 18.36 -10.33
CA ASP A 15 -3.39 18.64 -9.93
C ASP A 15 -2.42 18.36 -11.08
N PRO A 16 -2.20 19.32 -11.97
CA PRO A 16 -1.31 19.15 -13.11
C PRO A 16 0.13 18.84 -12.69
N THR A 17 0.61 19.39 -11.59
CA THR A 17 1.96 19.19 -11.08
C THR A 17 2.14 17.75 -10.61
N PHE A 18 1.22 17.25 -9.81
CA PHE A 18 1.23 15.87 -9.35
C PHE A 18 1.02 14.88 -10.50
N PHE A 19 0.14 15.20 -11.46
CA PHE A 19 -0.06 14.37 -12.66
C PHE A 19 1.23 14.23 -13.49
N ILE A 20 1.96 15.34 -13.72
CA ILE A 20 3.23 15.33 -14.44
C ILE A 20 4.28 14.51 -13.68
N LEU A 21 4.37 14.67 -12.35
CA LEU A 21 5.28 13.90 -11.52
C LEU A 21 4.96 12.39 -11.58
N GLN A 22 3.69 12.01 -11.52
CA GLN A 22 3.27 10.61 -11.68
C GLN A 22 3.58 10.05 -13.07
N ALA A 23 3.37 10.86 -14.10
CA ALA A 23 3.68 10.49 -15.47
C ALA A 23 5.20 10.32 -15.68
N SER A 24 6.03 11.22 -15.15
CA SER A 24 7.49 11.15 -15.26
C SER A 24 8.06 9.90 -14.57
N ARG A 25 7.53 9.53 -13.41
CA ARG A 25 7.92 8.29 -12.70
C ARG A 25 7.58 7.01 -13.46
N ARG A 26 6.55 7.03 -14.33
CA ARG A 26 6.15 5.88 -15.16
C ARG A 26 6.92 5.78 -16.48
N LEU A 27 7.41 6.89 -16.97
CA LEU A 27 8.18 6.97 -18.20
C LEU A 27 9.65 6.59 -17.96
N GLU A 28 9.95 5.58 -17.15
CA GLU A 28 11.28 4.99 -16.90
C GLU A 28 12.34 5.45 -17.92
N SER A 29 12.73 6.71 -17.95
CA SER A 29 13.71 7.12 -18.92
C SER A 29 14.89 7.76 -18.22
N ARG A 30 15.96 6.97 -18.11
CA ARG A 30 17.32 7.50 -17.97
C ARG A 30 17.56 8.70 -18.92
N SER A 31 16.82 8.77 -20.02
CA SER A 31 16.80 9.86 -20.99
C SER A 31 16.18 11.15 -20.48
N LEU A 32 15.04 11.10 -19.74
CA LEU A 32 14.42 12.30 -19.15
C LEU A 32 15.24 12.83 -17.97
N ALA A 33 15.84 11.96 -17.16
CA ALA A 33 16.75 12.36 -16.09
C ALA A 33 18.02 13.03 -16.65
N ARG A 34 18.61 12.49 -17.73
CA ARG A 34 19.75 13.10 -18.42
C ARG A 34 19.38 14.43 -19.08
N LEU A 35 18.24 14.52 -19.76
CA LEU A 35 17.73 15.76 -20.34
C LEU A 35 17.50 16.82 -19.25
N GLY A 36 16.89 16.45 -18.12
CA GLY A 36 16.67 17.36 -16.98
C GLY A 36 17.97 17.89 -16.41
N SER A 37 18.98 17.04 -16.19
CA SER A 37 20.29 17.47 -15.66
C SER A 37 21.08 18.34 -16.63
N THR A 38 21.05 18.03 -17.93
CA THR A 38 21.74 18.81 -18.98
C THR A 38 21.09 20.18 -19.16
N VAL A 39 19.75 20.23 -19.18
CA VAL A 39 18.99 21.48 -19.34
C VAL A 39 19.15 22.37 -18.09
N ASN A 40 19.18 21.80 -16.89
CA ASN A 40 19.33 22.57 -15.66
C ASN A 40 20.68 23.37 -15.63
N GLY A 41 21.75 22.80 -16.18
CA GLY A 41 23.05 23.48 -16.28
C GLY A 41 23.08 24.65 -17.28
N LEU A 42 22.09 24.72 -18.19
CA LEU A 42 22.03 25.75 -19.24
C LEU A 42 21.00 26.86 -18.92
N LEU A 43 20.15 26.69 -17.89
CA LEU A 43 19.10 27.64 -17.58
C LEU A 43 19.59 28.84 -16.78
N PRO A 44 19.13 30.06 -17.09
CA PRO A 44 19.48 31.24 -16.32
C PRO A 44 18.91 31.14 -14.90
N LYS A 45 19.65 31.59 -13.88
CA LYS A 45 19.20 31.60 -12.47
C LYS A 45 17.84 32.28 -12.24
N ARG A 46 17.42 33.18 -13.15
CA ARG A 46 16.13 33.87 -13.11
C ARG A 46 14.94 32.99 -13.53
N ALA A 47 15.18 31.83 -14.15
CA ALA A 47 14.14 30.89 -14.57
C ALA A 47 13.72 29.93 -13.44
N VAL A 48 13.36 30.48 -12.28
CA VAL A 48 13.17 29.77 -11.00
C VAL A 48 12.23 28.56 -11.12
N VAL A 49 11.05 28.73 -11.75
CA VAL A 49 10.07 27.66 -11.92
C VAL A 49 10.59 26.56 -12.85
N LEU A 50 11.32 26.94 -13.90
CA LEU A 50 11.85 25.98 -14.87
C LEU A 50 13.00 25.17 -14.26
N ASN A 51 13.86 25.80 -13.46
CA ASN A 51 14.91 25.11 -12.70
C ASN A 51 14.30 24.10 -11.71
N ALA A 52 13.27 24.48 -10.94
CA ALA A 52 12.56 23.57 -10.06
C ALA A 52 11.93 22.40 -10.84
N PHE A 53 11.31 22.68 -11.98
CA PHE A 53 10.68 21.69 -12.83
C PHE A 53 11.68 20.68 -13.42
N THR A 54 12.85 21.12 -13.85
CA THR A 54 13.90 20.22 -14.35
C THR A 54 14.47 19.32 -13.25
N LEU A 55 14.66 19.85 -12.02
CA LEU A 55 15.02 19.04 -10.86
C LEU A 55 13.94 18.00 -10.52
N MET A 56 12.66 18.38 -10.59
CA MET A 56 11.55 17.47 -10.38
C MET A 56 11.53 16.33 -11.42
N LEU A 57 11.76 16.63 -12.69
CA LEU A 57 11.79 15.64 -13.77
C LEU A 57 13.01 14.72 -13.70
N SER A 58 14.15 15.20 -13.18
CA SER A 58 15.33 14.35 -12.95
C SER A 58 15.14 13.31 -11.84
N GLY A 59 14.05 13.41 -11.07
CA GLY A 59 13.76 12.52 -9.93
C GLY A 59 14.58 12.81 -8.67
N ASN A 60 15.40 13.87 -8.68
CA ASN A 60 16.22 14.27 -7.53
C ASN A 60 15.39 15.16 -6.58
N THR A 61 14.58 14.53 -5.74
CA THR A 61 13.70 15.22 -4.80
C THR A 61 14.49 15.97 -3.71
N THR A 62 15.64 15.46 -3.30
CA THR A 62 16.51 16.10 -2.30
C THR A 62 17.05 17.44 -2.81
N SER A 63 17.67 17.45 -3.99
CA SER A 63 18.19 18.69 -4.60
C SER A 63 17.07 19.68 -4.92
N LEU A 64 15.88 19.19 -5.28
CA LEU A 64 14.73 20.07 -5.47
C LEU A 64 14.31 20.73 -4.14
N GLY A 65 14.21 19.99 -3.05
CA GLY A 65 13.89 20.53 -1.73
C GLY A 65 14.92 21.57 -1.26
N GLU A 66 16.22 21.28 -1.39
CA GLU A 66 17.30 22.23 -1.09
C GLU A 66 17.17 23.52 -1.93
N TYR A 67 16.92 23.37 -3.23
CA TYR A 67 16.69 24.49 -4.12
C TYR A 67 15.49 25.33 -3.70
N LEU A 68 14.34 24.71 -3.41
CA LEU A 68 13.14 25.42 -2.99
C LEU A 68 13.33 26.21 -1.68
N ARG A 69 14.04 25.63 -0.70
CA ARG A 69 14.38 26.31 0.57
C ARG A 69 15.37 27.46 0.39
N SER A 70 16.21 27.43 -0.62
CA SER A 70 17.17 28.51 -0.91
C SER A 70 16.52 29.76 -1.53
N LEU A 71 15.29 29.66 -2.00
CA LEU A 71 14.61 30.76 -2.67
C LEU A 71 14.09 31.80 -1.65
N PRO A 72 14.17 33.11 -1.95
CA PRO A 72 13.61 34.17 -1.11
C PRO A 72 12.12 34.41 -1.42
N PRO A 73 11.16 33.93 -0.62
CA PRO A 73 9.72 34.02 -0.95
C PRO A 73 9.24 35.47 -1.14
N LYS A 74 9.81 36.42 -0.38
CA LYS A 74 9.43 37.83 -0.44
C LYS A 74 9.67 38.50 -1.79
N GLN A 75 10.59 37.95 -2.59
CA GLN A 75 10.98 38.49 -3.90
C GLN A 75 10.23 37.81 -5.05
N LEU A 76 9.42 36.79 -4.77
CA LEU A 76 8.70 36.01 -5.76
C LEU A 76 7.23 36.49 -5.91
N SER A 77 6.71 36.41 -7.13
CA SER A 77 5.30 36.70 -7.37
C SER A 77 4.42 35.58 -6.82
N ASP A 78 3.17 35.89 -6.47
CA ASP A 78 2.19 34.90 -5.98
C ASP A 78 1.98 33.72 -6.92
N ARG A 79 2.00 33.96 -8.24
CA ARG A 79 1.92 32.89 -9.25
C ARG A 79 3.14 31.97 -9.24
N THR A 80 4.33 32.53 -9.01
CA THR A 80 5.56 31.76 -8.89
C THR A 80 5.54 30.93 -7.63
N LEU A 81 5.19 31.54 -6.49
CA LEU A 81 5.05 30.84 -5.22
C LEU A 81 4.04 29.68 -5.29
N ALA A 82 2.87 29.91 -5.91
CA ALA A 82 1.87 28.86 -6.10
C ALA A 82 2.44 27.65 -6.85
N ARG A 83 3.17 27.87 -7.96
CA ARG A 83 3.76 26.77 -8.73
C ARG A 83 4.85 26.02 -7.98
N LEU A 84 5.73 26.73 -7.28
CA LEU A 84 6.79 26.13 -6.50
C LEU A 84 6.26 25.40 -5.27
N GLY A 85 5.25 25.98 -4.59
CA GLY A 85 4.55 25.34 -3.49
C GLY A 85 3.84 24.05 -3.91
N ASP A 86 3.18 24.05 -5.08
CA ASP A 86 2.57 22.85 -5.65
C ASP A 86 3.62 21.76 -5.95
N MET A 87 4.83 22.14 -6.39
CA MET A 87 5.94 21.19 -6.59
C MET A 87 6.42 20.62 -5.25
N ALA A 88 6.57 21.47 -4.22
CA ALA A 88 6.95 21.03 -2.87
C ALA A 88 5.94 20.03 -2.29
N VAL A 89 4.64 20.32 -2.38
CA VAL A 89 3.57 19.40 -1.95
C VAL A 89 3.61 18.09 -2.75
N ALA A 90 3.84 18.16 -4.07
CA ALA A 90 3.88 16.97 -4.93
C ALA A 90 5.03 16.02 -4.60
N ILE A 91 6.20 16.55 -4.19
CA ILE A 91 7.34 15.73 -3.71
C ILE A 91 7.27 15.39 -2.22
N GLN A 92 6.21 15.80 -1.53
CA GLN A 92 5.98 15.58 -0.10
C GLN A 92 6.99 16.29 0.83
N ASP A 93 7.59 17.39 0.37
CA ASP A 93 8.47 18.24 1.17
C ASP A 93 7.65 19.34 1.85
N SER A 94 7.18 19.04 3.07
CA SER A 94 6.35 19.95 3.87
C SER A 94 7.09 21.23 4.26
N ASP A 95 8.40 21.13 4.57
CA ASP A 95 9.17 22.29 5.02
C ASP A 95 9.36 23.29 3.88
N SER A 96 9.67 22.80 2.68
CA SER A 96 9.73 23.65 1.48
C SER A 96 8.37 24.25 1.14
N ALA A 97 7.27 23.49 1.30
CA ALA A 97 5.92 24.00 1.06
C ALA A 97 5.56 25.09 2.07
N ALA A 98 5.84 24.88 3.35
CA ALA A 98 5.62 25.87 4.42
C ALA A 98 6.43 27.15 4.16
N HIS A 99 7.73 27.00 3.86
CA HIS A 99 8.62 28.13 3.54
C HIS A 99 8.08 29.03 2.41
N LEU A 100 7.47 28.44 1.38
CA LEU A 100 7.00 29.15 0.20
C LEU A 100 5.55 29.70 0.35
N LEU A 101 4.69 29.03 1.13
CA LEU A 101 3.24 29.27 1.13
C LEU A 101 2.71 29.89 2.43
N GLU A 102 3.38 29.68 3.57
CA GLU A 102 2.92 30.17 4.87
C GLU A 102 3.17 31.66 5.07
N ASN A 103 2.45 32.26 6.02
CA ASN A 103 2.57 33.65 6.45
C ASN A 103 2.32 34.71 5.36
N ARG A 104 1.57 34.37 4.31
CA ARG A 104 1.20 35.31 3.26
C ARG A 104 -0.30 35.39 3.08
N GLN A 105 -0.90 36.46 3.57
CA GLN A 105 -2.28 36.82 3.22
C GLN A 105 -2.32 37.25 1.77
N THR A 106 -3.21 36.69 0.99
CA THR A 106 -3.34 37.01 -0.43
C THR A 106 -4.78 36.87 -0.90
N THR A 107 -5.15 37.70 -1.85
CA THR A 107 -6.38 37.58 -2.64
C THR A 107 -6.13 36.88 -3.97
N ASN A 108 -4.89 36.46 -4.23
CA ASN A 108 -4.52 35.79 -5.47
C ASN A 108 -5.04 34.35 -5.47
N VAL A 109 -6.03 34.08 -6.32
CA VAL A 109 -6.68 32.77 -6.43
C VAL A 109 -5.68 31.61 -6.63
N ALA A 110 -4.61 31.81 -7.39
CA ALA A 110 -3.62 30.73 -7.63
C ALA A 110 -2.85 30.39 -6.35
N LEU A 111 -2.40 31.41 -5.60
CA LEU A 111 -1.68 31.19 -4.35
C LEU A 111 -2.60 30.62 -3.27
N SER A 112 -3.83 31.13 -3.11
CA SER A 112 -4.80 30.58 -2.15
C SER A 112 -5.14 29.11 -2.46
N ARG A 113 -5.26 28.74 -3.73
CA ARG A 113 -5.46 27.34 -4.13
C ARG A 113 -4.27 26.44 -3.77
N SER A 114 -3.05 26.95 -3.88
CA SER A 114 -1.84 26.22 -3.50
C SER A 114 -1.73 26.10 -1.97
N GLN A 115 -2.07 27.17 -1.23
CA GLN A 115 -2.17 27.15 0.25
C GLN A 115 -3.21 26.13 0.73
N ALA A 116 -4.39 26.10 0.11
CA ALA A 116 -5.42 25.11 0.41
C ALA A 116 -4.93 23.67 0.12
N ARG A 117 -4.13 23.48 -0.94
CA ARG A 117 -3.53 22.17 -1.23
C ARG A 117 -2.51 21.76 -0.18
N HIS A 118 -1.70 22.67 0.32
CA HIS A 118 -0.77 22.43 1.41
C HIS A 118 -1.52 22.11 2.72
N SER A 119 -2.52 22.90 3.09
CA SER A 119 -3.37 22.63 4.25
C SER A 119 -4.05 21.26 4.17
N TRP A 120 -4.55 20.88 2.99
CA TRP A 120 -5.12 19.55 2.71
C TRP A 120 -4.09 18.44 2.85
N TYR A 121 -2.86 18.66 2.38
CA TYR A 121 -1.76 17.71 2.53
C TYR A 121 -1.39 17.47 4.00
N LEU A 122 -1.39 18.52 4.83
CA LEU A 122 -1.15 18.44 6.27
C LEU A 122 -2.33 17.80 7.03
N GLY A 123 -3.49 17.67 6.41
CA GLY A 123 -4.69 17.09 7.00
C GLY A 123 -5.64 18.08 7.65
N ASN A 124 -5.48 19.37 7.43
CA ASN A 124 -6.39 20.44 7.87
C ASN A 124 -7.50 20.60 6.82
N MET A 125 -8.42 19.64 6.79
CA MET A 125 -9.40 19.52 5.69
C MET A 125 -10.41 20.67 5.70
N GLN A 126 -10.93 21.03 6.86
CA GLN A 126 -11.90 22.11 7.01
C GLN A 126 -11.29 23.46 6.62
N ASP A 127 -10.10 23.78 7.12
CA ASP A 127 -9.38 25.03 6.81
C ASP A 127 -9.13 25.18 5.29
N ALA A 128 -8.77 24.08 4.64
CA ALA A 128 -8.56 24.07 3.19
C ALA A 128 -9.84 24.33 2.41
N VAL A 129 -11.00 23.83 2.87
CA VAL A 129 -12.31 24.11 2.28
C VAL A 129 -12.70 25.55 2.49
N GLU A 130 -12.62 26.06 3.73
CA GLU A 130 -12.95 27.44 4.08
C GLU A 130 -12.10 28.44 3.30
N LEU A 131 -10.79 28.21 3.17
CA LEU A 131 -9.91 29.05 2.37
C LEU A 131 -10.37 29.11 0.90
N LEU A 132 -10.74 27.98 0.31
CA LEU A 132 -11.23 27.95 -1.07
C LEU A 132 -12.59 28.67 -1.21
N GLU A 133 -13.49 28.55 -0.24
CA GLU A 133 -14.81 29.20 -0.25
C GLU A 133 -14.72 30.72 -0.35
N THR A 134 -13.64 31.30 0.22
CA THR A 134 -13.42 32.75 0.16
C THR A 134 -12.94 33.26 -1.19
N VAL A 135 -12.31 32.37 -2.03
CA VAL A 135 -11.58 32.84 -3.22
C VAL A 135 -12.07 32.25 -4.54
N VAL A 136 -12.88 31.18 -4.51
CA VAL A 136 -13.38 30.54 -5.73
C VAL A 136 -14.88 30.28 -5.66
N PRO A 137 -15.61 30.28 -6.82
CA PRO A 137 -17.03 29.97 -6.83
C PRO A 137 -17.30 28.50 -6.46
N ASN A 138 -18.53 28.23 -5.97
CA ASN A 138 -18.97 26.87 -5.60
C ASN A 138 -18.87 25.84 -6.73
N THR A 139 -18.84 26.28 -7.98
CA THR A 139 -18.64 25.44 -9.17
C THR A 139 -17.17 25.03 -9.36
N ASN A 140 -16.24 25.63 -8.58
CA ASN A 140 -14.83 25.29 -8.68
C ASN A 140 -14.60 23.81 -8.35
N ARG A 141 -13.81 23.15 -9.17
CA ARG A 141 -13.62 21.71 -9.09
C ARG A 141 -12.83 21.28 -7.85
N GLN A 142 -11.75 21.99 -7.50
CA GLN A 142 -10.95 21.69 -6.31
C GLN A 142 -11.81 21.80 -5.04
N LEU A 143 -12.58 22.86 -4.92
CA LEU A 143 -13.51 23.07 -3.80
C LEU A 143 -14.54 21.94 -3.70
N ARG A 144 -15.16 21.55 -4.82
CA ARG A 144 -16.14 20.45 -4.84
C ARG A 144 -15.52 19.12 -4.42
N HIS A 145 -14.28 18.82 -4.89
CA HIS A 145 -13.59 17.59 -4.51
C HIS A 145 -13.28 17.58 -3.02
N TYR A 146 -12.76 18.68 -2.48
CA TYR A 146 -12.40 18.78 -1.06
C TYR A 146 -13.65 18.69 -0.16
N ARG A 147 -14.73 19.40 -0.50
CA ARG A 147 -16.01 19.28 0.21
C ARG A 147 -16.55 17.85 0.18
N SER A 148 -16.59 17.22 -1.00
CA SER A 148 -17.12 15.86 -1.15
C SER A 148 -16.30 14.83 -0.38
N GLU A 149 -14.99 15.01 -0.31
CA GLU A 149 -14.12 14.14 0.48
C GLU A 149 -14.33 14.40 1.98
N LEU A 150 -14.34 15.66 2.41
CA LEU A 150 -14.62 16.05 3.80
C LEU A 150 -15.97 15.52 4.28
N ASP A 151 -17.04 15.66 3.48
CA ASP A 151 -18.37 15.13 3.78
C ASP A 151 -18.33 13.62 4.08
N VAL A 152 -17.62 12.84 3.25
CA VAL A 152 -17.49 11.38 3.44
C VAL A 152 -16.72 11.07 4.72
N PHE A 153 -15.65 11.79 5.00
CA PHE A 153 -14.90 11.66 6.25
C PHE A 153 -15.75 12.05 7.47
N GLN A 154 -16.62 13.05 7.35
CA GLN A 154 -17.55 13.49 8.40
C GLN A 154 -18.80 12.60 8.53
N GLY A 155 -18.98 11.59 7.69
CA GLY A 155 -20.04 10.60 7.87
C GLY A 155 -21.07 10.51 6.76
N ARG A 156 -20.92 11.24 5.65
CA ARG A 156 -21.82 11.09 4.51
C ARG A 156 -21.79 9.65 3.98
N MET A 157 -22.98 9.06 3.89
CA MET A 157 -23.20 7.70 3.41
C MET A 157 -23.82 7.68 2.00
N PRO A 158 -23.57 6.63 1.19
CA PRO A 158 -24.37 6.39 0.01
C PRO A 158 -25.81 6.02 0.39
N ILE A 159 -26.74 6.26 -0.52
CA ILE A 159 -28.17 6.03 -0.31
C ILE A 159 -28.68 5.08 -1.38
N LEU A 160 -29.40 4.03 -0.97
CA LEU A 160 -30.18 3.18 -1.88
C LEU A 160 -31.66 3.44 -1.67
N ASN A 161 -32.44 3.52 -2.75
CA ASN A 161 -33.88 3.73 -2.68
C ASN A 161 -34.56 2.49 -2.14
N HIS A 162 -35.51 2.64 -1.21
CA HIS A 162 -36.24 1.53 -0.56
C HIS A 162 -36.98 0.58 -1.50
N GLY A 163 -37.28 0.97 -2.75
CA GLY A 163 -37.85 0.08 -3.78
C GLY A 163 -36.85 -0.92 -4.38
N GLU A 164 -35.58 -0.80 -4.02
CA GLU A 164 -34.50 -1.63 -4.57
C GLU A 164 -34.21 -2.88 -3.72
N SER A 165 -34.84 -3.03 -2.56
CA SER A 165 -34.52 -4.07 -1.54
C SER A 165 -35.38 -5.35 -1.58
N ASN A 166 -36.18 -5.59 -2.64
CA ASN A 166 -37.01 -6.80 -2.72
C ASN A 166 -36.17 -8.07 -2.97
N ARG A 167 -35.58 -8.57 -1.91
CA ARG A 167 -34.97 -9.90 -1.86
C ARG A 167 -36.07 -10.89 -1.41
N ARG A 168 -36.51 -11.77 -2.28
CA ARG A 168 -37.29 -12.94 -1.87
C ARG A 168 -36.29 -14.04 -1.49
N HIS A 169 -36.09 -14.27 -0.21
CA HIS A 169 -35.61 -15.57 0.25
C HIS A 169 -36.75 -16.59 -0.03
N THR A 170 -36.72 -17.22 -1.19
CA THR A 170 -37.44 -18.45 -1.39
C THR A 170 -36.67 -19.51 -0.62
N GLY A 171 -37.29 -20.09 0.43
CA GLY A 171 -36.71 -21.13 1.26
C GLY A 171 -36.07 -22.23 0.41
N GLY A 172 -34.76 -22.32 0.45
CA GLY A 172 -33.89 -23.22 -0.29
C GLY A 172 -32.53 -23.27 0.40
N SER A 173 -31.66 -24.20 0.01
CA SER A 173 -30.32 -24.38 0.55
C SER A 173 -29.55 -23.07 0.70
N ILE A 174 -28.69 -22.99 1.72
CA ILE A 174 -27.82 -21.87 2.02
C ILE A 174 -27.06 -21.44 0.74
N PRO A 175 -27.15 -20.16 0.33
CA PRO A 175 -26.42 -19.72 -0.84
C PRO A 175 -24.92 -19.86 -0.60
N THR A 176 -24.25 -20.74 -1.35
CA THR A 176 -22.79 -20.91 -1.32
C THR A 176 -22.07 -19.91 -2.23
N THR A 177 -22.71 -18.77 -2.53
CA THR A 177 -22.13 -17.68 -3.32
C THR A 177 -21.66 -16.56 -2.41
N ALA A 178 -20.38 -16.18 -2.51
CA ALA A 178 -19.82 -15.00 -1.86
C ALA A 178 -19.44 -13.94 -2.91
N LEU A 179 -19.87 -12.70 -2.67
CA LEU A 179 -19.55 -11.56 -3.53
C LEU A 179 -18.48 -10.71 -2.89
N HIS A 180 -17.31 -10.69 -3.50
CA HIS A 180 -16.16 -9.89 -3.07
C HIS A 180 -16.13 -8.53 -3.79
N PHE A 181 -15.95 -7.46 -3.02
CA PHE A 181 -15.77 -6.10 -3.55
C PHE A 181 -14.37 -5.58 -3.22
N LEU A 182 -13.52 -5.42 -4.25
CA LEU A 182 -12.09 -5.19 -4.08
C LEU A 182 -11.63 -3.82 -4.61
N THR A 183 -10.66 -3.21 -3.91
CA THR A 183 -9.99 -1.98 -4.35
C THR A 183 -9.16 -2.21 -5.61
N ASN A 184 -8.41 -3.29 -5.65
CA ASN A 184 -7.54 -3.70 -6.78
C ASN A 184 -7.51 -5.21 -6.90
N SER A 185 -7.07 -5.71 -8.08
CA SER A 185 -6.98 -7.14 -8.34
C SER A 185 -5.97 -7.46 -9.45
N LEU A 186 -5.67 -8.74 -9.61
CA LEU A 186 -5.01 -9.27 -10.80
C LEU A 186 -5.86 -9.05 -12.05
N PRO A 187 -5.26 -9.03 -13.25
CA PRO A 187 -3.81 -9.03 -13.52
C PRO A 187 -3.18 -7.63 -13.45
N HIS A 188 -3.96 -6.58 -13.20
CA HIS A 188 -3.54 -5.19 -13.37
C HIS A 188 -2.73 -4.64 -12.20
N THR A 189 -2.90 -5.21 -11.01
CA THR A 189 -2.16 -4.88 -9.79
C THR A 189 -1.63 -6.15 -9.14
N GLY A 190 -0.30 -6.29 -9.08
CA GLY A 190 0.39 -7.42 -8.45
C GLY A 190 0.88 -7.10 -7.03
N SER A 191 0.12 -6.32 -6.25
CA SER A 191 0.46 -6.01 -4.85
C SER A 191 0.17 -7.19 -3.92
N GLY A 192 0.79 -7.22 -2.72
CA GLY A 192 0.48 -8.22 -1.70
C GLY A 192 -1.01 -8.32 -1.37
N TYR A 193 -1.74 -7.19 -1.38
CA TYR A 193 -3.20 -7.16 -1.20
C TYR A 193 -3.96 -7.91 -2.31
N ALA A 194 -3.58 -7.68 -3.56
CA ALA A 194 -4.23 -8.33 -4.70
C ALA A 194 -3.93 -9.82 -4.74
N GLN A 195 -2.69 -10.20 -4.44
CA GLN A 195 -2.25 -11.60 -4.36
C GLN A 195 -2.97 -12.35 -3.23
N ARG A 196 -3.02 -11.75 -2.03
CA ARG A 196 -3.76 -12.31 -0.91
C ARG A 196 -5.23 -12.54 -1.25
N SER A 197 -5.90 -11.55 -1.87
CA SER A 197 -7.29 -11.72 -2.31
C SER A 197 -7.43 -12.88 -3.27
N HIS A 198 -6.55 -12.97 -4.25
CA HIS A 198 -6.57 -14.04 -5.25
C HIS A 198 -6.39 -15.41 -4.61
N SER A 199 -5.36 -15.58 -3.76
CA SER A 199 -5.11 -16.86 -3.06
C SER A 199 -6.25 -17.27 -2.13
N ILE A 200 -6.88 -16.34 -1.42
CA ILE A 200 -8.07 -16.63 -0.60
C ILE A 200 -9.22 -17.11 -1.50
N MET A 201 -9.47 -16.45 -2.62
CA MET A 201 -10.58 -16.79 -3.50
C MET A 201 -10.38 -18.13 -4.20
N THR A 202 -9.19 -18.44 -4.72
CA THR A 202 -8.90 -19.74 -5.30
C THR A 202 -9.11 -20.84 -4.26
N SER A 203 -8.54 -20.69 -3.06
CA SER A 203 -8.69 -21.68 -1.99
C SER A 203 -10.12 -21.78 -1.43
N LEU A 204 -10.95 -20.73 -1.47
CA LEU A 204 -12.38 -20.81 -1.15
C LEU A 204 -13.16 -21.55 -2.24
N GLY A 205 -12.78 -21.39 -3.51
CA GLY A 205 -13.33 -22.19 -4.62
C GLY A 205 -13.16 -23.68 -4.37
N ASP A 206 -11.98 -24.10 -3.88
CA ASP A 206 -11.68 -25.49 -3.50
C ASP A 206 -12.54 -25.98 -2.31
N GLN A 207 -13.08 -25.06 -1.51
CA GLN A 207 -14.04 -25.36 -0.43
C GLN A 207 -15.51 -25.38 -0.90
N GLY A 208 -15.74 -25.28 -2.21
CA GLY A 208 -17.08 -25.34 -2.82
C GLY A 208 -17.87 -24.03 -2.84
N TRP A 209 -17.20 -22.87 -2.59
CA TRP A 209 -17.83 -21.57 -2.72
C TRP A 209 -17.84 -21.10 -4.17
N SER A 210 -19.00 -20.63 -4.65
CA SER A 210 -19.10 -19.85 -5.87
C SER A 210 -18.67 -18.41 -5.59
N LEU A 211 -17.64 -17.93 -6.28
CA LEU A 211 -17.05 -16.63 -6.00
C LEU A 211 -17.28 -15.67 -7.16
N GLU A 212 -17.85 -14.55 -6.83
CA GLU A 212 -17.99 -13.42 -7.73
C GLU A 212 -17.18 -12.23 -7.21
N VAL A 213 -16.48 -11.57 -8.10
CA VAL A 213 -15.60 -10.46 -7.73
C VAL A 213 -15.95 -9.22 -8.53
N LEU A 214 -16.21 -8.12 -7.80
CA LEU A 214 -16.27 -6.78 -8.38
C LEU A 214 -15.10 -5.94 -7.90
N THR A 215 -14.62 -5.06 -8.74
CA THR A 215 -13.62 -4.06 -8.37
C THR A 215 -14.26 -2.68 -8.26
N ARG A 216 -13.63 -1.80 -7.47
CA ARG A 216 -14.08 -0.40 -7.34
C ARG A 216 -14.30 0.27 -8.70
N ALA A 217 -15.17 1.29 -8.73
CA ALA A 217 -15.53 2.00 -9.94
C ALA A 217 -14.30 2.63 -10.64
N GLY A 218 -14.21 2.41 -11.95
CA GLY A 218 -13.13 2.93 -12.78
C GLY A 218 -11.82 2.14 -12.76
N TYR A 219 -11.66 1.14 -11.89
CA TYR A 219 -10.48 0.28 -11.92
C TYR A 219 -10.56 -0.73 -13.09
N PRO A 220 -9.48 -1.00 -13.83
CA PRO A 220 -8.12 -0.52 -13.65
C PRO A 220 -7.77 0.74 -14.47
N LEU A 221 -8.74 1.36 -15.14
CA LEU A 221 -8.51 2.57 -15.94
C LEU A 221 -7.98 3.73 -15.08
N SER A 222 -8.48 3.85 -13.85
CA SER A 222 -8.07 4.89 -12.89
C SER A 222 -6.59 4.80 -12.46
N ILE A 223 -5.94 3.65 -12.68
CA ILE A 223 -4.51 3.45 -12.44
C ILE A 223 -3.68 3.45 -13.73
N GLY A 224 -4.25 3.91 -14.86
CA GLY A 224 -3.56 4.07 -16.14
C GLY A 224 -3.42 2.78 -16.95
N LYS A 225 -4.19 1.72 -16.66
CA LYS A 225 -4.24 0.49 -17.47
C LYS A 225 -5.39 0.57 -18.47
N PHE A 226 -5.14 1.21 -19.61
CA PHE A 226 -6.18 1.56 -20.59
C PHE A 226 -6.69 0.38 -21.44
N ARG A 227 -5.99 -0.76 -21.47
CA ARG A 227 -6.40 -1.98 -22.16
C ARG A 227 -7.10 -2.95 -21.20
N ALA A 228 -8.07 -2.48 -20.44
CA ALA A 228 -8.84 -3.32 -19.52
C ALA A 228 -10.02 -3.98 -20.22
N ARG A 229 -10.26 -5.24 -19.90
CA ARG A 229 -11.50 -5.97 -20.26
C ARG A 229 -12.56 -5.71 -19.20
N ALA A 230 -13.83 -5.95 -19.53
CA ALA A 230 -14.92 -5.90 -18.56
C ALA A 230 -14.82 -7.03 -17.51
N VAL A 231 -14.24 -8.15 -17.91
CA VAL A 231 -13.97 -9.32 -17.06
C VAL A 231 -12.59 -9.87 -17.40
N ASP A 232 -11.78 -10.11 -16.38
CA ASP A 232 -10.54 -10.89 -16.49
C ASP A 232 -10.72 -12.19 -15.69
N VAL A 233 -10.33 -13.33 -16.26
CA VAL A 233 -10.36 -14.64 -15.57
C VAL A 233 -8.93 -15.08 -15.31
N ILE A 234 -8.58 -15.31 -14.04
CA ILE A 234 -7.26 -15.76 -13.61
C ILE A 234 -7.47 -16.94 -12.65
N ASP A 235 -6.88 -18.08 -12.96
CA ASP A 235 -6.98 -19.31 -12.16
C ASP A 235 -8.43 -19.64 -11.75
N GLY A 236 -9.37 -19.52 -12.71
CA GLY A 236 -10.79 -19.75 -12.50
C GLY A 236 -11.57 -18.62 -11.82
N VAL A 237 -10.90 -17.61 -11.25
CA VAL A 237 -11.54 -16.46 -10.60
C VAL A 237 -11.89 -15.38 -11.62
N ALA A 238 -13.18 -15.03 -11.71
CA ALA A 238 -13.67 -14.00 -12.62
C ALA A 238 -13.72 -12.62 -11.95
N TYR A 239 -12.81 -11.72 -12.35
CA TYR A 239 -12.73 -10.33 -11.89
C TYR A 239 -13.56 -9.41 -12.79
N ARG A 240 -14.75 -9.06 -12.34
CA ARG A 240 -15.64 -8.12 -13.05
C ARG A 240 -15.28 -6.68 -12.71
N ARG A 241 -15.28 -5.82 -13.71
CA ARG A 241 -14.91 -4.41 -13.59
C ARG A 241 -16.15 -3.53 -13.56
N VAL A 242 -16.24 -2.67 -12.55
CA VAL A 242 -17.25 -1.61 -12.51
C VAL A 242 -16.75 -0.46 -13.39
N LEU A 243 -17.12 -0.48 -14.66
CA LEU A 243 -16.72 0.51 -15.67
C LEU A 243 -17.94 1.35 -16.09
N PRO A 244 -18.35 2.32 -15.28
CA PRO A 244 -19.53 3.11 -15.55
C PRO A 244 -19.33 4.00 -16.77
N TRP A 245 -20.38 4.18 -17.55
CA TRP A 245 -20.38 5.08 -18.70
C TRP A 245 -20.03 6.52 -18.29
N LYS A 246 -20.61 7.00 -17.18
CA LYS A 246 -20.32 8.31 -16.58
C LYS A 246 -19.55 8.10 -15.27
N TYR A 247 -18.22 8.12 -15.36
CA TYR A 247 -17.35 8.02 -14.19
C TYR A 247 -17.47 9.26 -13.31
N GLN A 248 -17.68 9.06 -12.02
CA GLN A 248 -17.73 10.13 -11.04
C GLN A 248 -16.32 10.44 -10.51
N SER A 249 -16.00 11.72 -10.33
CA SER A 249 -14.68 12.15 -9.85
C SER A 249 -14.66 12.41 -8.34
N ASP A 250 -15.76 12.94 -7.80
CA ASP A 250 -15.87 13.31 -6.39
C ASP A 250 -16.06 12.07 -5.50
N MET A 251 -15.49 12.05 -4.29
CA MET A 251 -15.47 10.87 -3.43
C MET A 251 -16.87 10.38 -3.08
N GLY A 252 -17.77 11.24 -2.62
CA GLY A 252 -19.14 10.86 -2.27
C GLY A 252 -19.91 10.28 -3.47
N ALA A 253 -19.77 10.91 -4.64
CA ALA A 253 -20.39 10.41 -5.86
C ALA A 253 -19.79 9.08 -6.35
N LYS A 254 -18.49 8.83 -6.13
CA LYS A 254 -17.86 7.51 -6.40
C LYS A 254 -18.42 6.43 -5.49
N VAL A 255 -18.50 6.70 -4.18
CA VAL A 255 -19.03 5.74 -3.20
C VAL A 255 -20.50 5.43 -3.52
N GLN A 256 -21.30 6.45 -3.89
CA GLN A 256 -22.67 6.25 -4.37
C GLN A 256 -22.76 5.38 -5.61
N GLN A 257 -21.88 5.61 -6.59
CA GLN A 257 -21.83 4.81 -7.83
C GLN A 257 -21.41 3.36 -7.57
N GLN A 258 -20.50 3.15 -6.62
CA GLN A 258 -20.07 1.82 -6.17
C GLN A 258 -21.22 1.06 -5.50
N ALA A 259 -21.95 1.73 -4.59
CA ALA A 259 -23.10 1.13 -3.93
C ALA A 259 -24.19 0.70 -4.95
N GLY A 260 -24.49 1.56 -5.94
CA GLY A 260 -25.45 1.22 -7.00
C GLY A 260 -25.02 0.02 -7.83
N ALA A 261 -23.77 -0.04 -8.26
CA ALA A 261 -23.24 -1.18 -9.04
C ALA A 261 -23.20 -2.48 -8.21
N LEU A 262 -22.89 -2.40 -6.93
CA LEU A 262 -22.90 -3.54 -6.02
C LEU A 262 -24.33 -4.03 -5.78
N ALA A 263 -25.31 -3.14 -5.59
CA ALA A 263 -26.71 -3.49 -5.44
C ALA A 263 -27.26 -4.22 -6.68
N GLU A 264 -26.89 -3.78 -7.88
CA GLU A 264 -27.24 -4.48 -9.13
C GLU A 264 -26.65 -5.90 -9.17
N ALA A 265 -25.38 -6.06 -8.76
CA ALA A 265 -24.74 -7.36 -8.68
C ALA A 265 -25.41 -8.27 -7.65
N VAL A 266 -25.79 -7.76 -6.48
CA VAL A 266 -26.50 -8.50 -5.45
C VAL A 266 -27.85 -9.02 -5.96
N ARG A 267 -28.64 -8.19 -6.68
CA ARG A 267 -29.91 -8.63 -7.27
C ARG A 267 -29.73 -9.76 -8.26
N ARG A 268 -28.67 -9.72 -9.06
CA ARG A 268 -28.40 -10.73 -10.08
C ARG A 268 -27.89 -12.04 -9.49
N LEU A 269 -26.99 -11.96 -8.49
CA LEU A 269 -26.21 -13.11 -8.01
C LEU A 269 -26.81 -13.74 -6.75
N ASN A 270 -27.65 -13.02 -6.03
CA ASN A 270 -28.22 -13.41 -4.75
C ASN A 270 -27.19 -14.03 -3.76
N PRO A 271 -26.07 -13.32 -3.44
CA PRO A 271 -25.00 -13.88 -2.63
C PRO A 271 -25.45 -14.11 -1.18
N GLY A 272 -24.92 -15.15 -0.53
CA GLY A 272 -25.11 -15.41 0.90
C GLY A 272 -24.29 -14.49 1.80
N VAL A 273 -23.13 -14.00 1.30
CA VAL A 273 -22.20 -13.15 2.05
C VAL A 273 -21.61 -12.12 1.12
N LEU A 274 -21.45 -10.88 1.62
CA LEU A 274 -20.62 -9.86 1.00
C LEU A 274 -19.27 -9.81 1.72
N HIS A 275 -18.19 -9.64 0.97
CA HIS A 275 -16.86 -9.49 1.54
C HIS A 275 -16.12 -8.31 0.91
N THR A 276 -15.55 -7.44 1.74
CA THR A 276 -14.67 -6.38 1.26
C THR A 276 -13.42 -6.26 2.13
N THR A 277 -12.42 -5.58 1.59
CA THR A 277 -11.12 -5.44 2.25
C THR A 277 -10.84 -3.97 2.53
N THR A 278 -9.81 -3.71 3.31
CA THR A 278 -9.33 -2.37 3.65
C THR A 278 -9.41 -1.41 2.48
N ASP A 279 -10.05 -0.37 2.68
CA ASP A 279 -10.41 0.95 2.27
C ASP A 279 -11.85 1.19 2.75
N PHE A 280 -12.00 2.05 3.75
CA PHE A 280 -13.30 2.32 4.34
C PHE A 280 -14.34 2.79 3.30
N THR A 281 -13.93 3.42 2.19
CA THR A 281 -14.85 3.86 1.14
C THR A 281 -15.52 2.68 0.43
N ASN A 282 -14.82 1.57 0.23
CA ASN A 282 -15.40 0.33 -0.26
C ASN A 282 -16.36 -0.28 0.78
N ALA A 283 -15.93 -0.25 2.05
CA ALA A 283 -16.75 -0.75 3.15
C ALA A 283 -18.05 0.04 3.31
N LEU A 284 -18.04 1.37 3.12
CA LEU A 284 -19.27 2.18 3.11
C LEU A 284 -20.26 1.73 2.03
N ALA A 285 -19.78 1.44 0.83
CA ALA A 285 -20.64 0.92 -0.25
C ALA A 285 -21.20 -0.47 0.08
N VAL A 286 -20.35 -1.36 0.62
CA VAL A 286 -20.75 -2.72 1.00
C VAL A 286 -21.73 -2.70 2.17
N MET A 287 -21.47 -1.92 3.21
CA MET A 287 -22.35 -1.75 4.37
C MET A 287 -23.75 -1.30 3.96
N THR A 288 -23.85 -0.24 3.15
CA THR A 288 -25.13 0.27 2.67
C THR A 288 -25.93 -0.78 1.88
N VAL A 289 -25.25 -1.57 1.05
CA VAL A 289 -25.90 -2.64 0.29
C VAL A 289 -26.25 -3.82 1.20
N ALA A 290 -25.37 -4.20 2.12
CA ALA A 290 -25.60 -5.26 3.09
C ALA A 290 -26.85 -4.99 3.94
N GLU A 291 -26.98 -3.76 4.45
CA GLU A 291 -28.16 -3.31 5.21
C GLU A 291 -29.43 -3.32 4.36
N ALA A 292 -29.39 -2.74 3.14
CA ALA A 292 -30.55 -2.66 2.25
C ALA A 292 -31.08 -4.03 1.82
N PHE A 293 -30.22 -5.02 1.68
CA PHE A 293 -30.57 -6.37 1.24
C PHE A 293 -30.60 -7.40 2.38
N ASN A 294 -30.35 -6.99 3.61
CA ASN A 294 -30.22 -7.84 4.79
C ASN A 294 -29.26 -9.02 4.54
N ILE A 295 -28.03 -8.74 4.08
CA ILE A 295 -26.98 -9.73 3.82
C ILE A 295 -25.85 -9.53 4.83
N PRO A 296 -25.33 -10.60 5.49
CA PRO A 296 -24.15 -10.47 6.32
C PRO A 296 -22.93 -10.09 5.48
N TRP A 297 -22.06 -9.31 6.08
CA TRP A 297 -20.85 -8.89 5.39
C TRP A 297 -19.60 -8.95 6.26
N VAL A 298 -18.50 -9.26 5.61
CA VAL A 298 -17.19 -9.40 6.20
C VAL A 298 -16.32 -8.22 5.78
N TYR A 299 -15.68 -7.59 6.76
CA TYR A 299 -14.68 -6.55 6.53
C TYR A 299 -13.30 -7.10 6.88
N GLU A 300 -12.43 -7.22 5.90
CA GLU A 300 -11.06 -7.69 6.11
C GLU A 300 -10.10 -6.50 6.26
N VAL A 301 -9.66 -6.25 7.49
CA VAL A 301 -8.70 -5.20 7.84
C VAL A 301 -7.29 -5.75 7.61
N ARG A 302 -6.63 -5.24 6.56
CA ARG A 302 -5.28 -5.66 6.13
C ARG A 302 -4.19 -4.63 6.41
N GLY A 303 -4.55 -3.51 6.95
CA GLY A 303 -3.66 -2.40 7.26
C GLY A 303 -4.46 -1.23 7.80
N GLN A 304 -3.77 -0.29 8.35
CA GLN A 304 -4.31 0.96 8.88
C GLN A 304 -3.96 2.09 7.91
N LEU A 305 -4.93 2.51 7.10
CA LEU A 305 -4.66 3.51 6.06
C LEU A 305 -4.47 4.91 6.64
N ALA A 306 -5.09 5.22 7.78
CA ALA A 306 -4.83 6.47 8.50
C ALA A 306 -3.35 6.56 8.91
N ASP A 307 -2.79 5.49 9.51
CA ASP A 307 -1.39 5.43 9.92
C ASP A 307 -0.44 5.42 8.72
N THR A 308 -0.79 4.69 7.67
CA THR A 308 -0.05 4.69 6.39
C THR A 308 -0.03 6.09 5.77
N TRP A 309 -1.16 6.80 5.81
CA TRP A 309 -1.24 8.19 5.34
C TRP A 309 -0.35 9.12 6.16
N ALA A 310 -0.33 8.98 7.48
CA ALA A 310 0.48 9.80 8.38
C ALA A 310 1.99 9.49 8.28
N SER A 311 2.37 8.24 7.98
CA SER A 311 3.77 7.79 7.96
C SER A 311 4.66 8.49 6.93
N THR A 312 4.08 9.14 5.93
CA THR A 312 4.78 9.92 4.88
C THR A 312 4.65 11.43 5.06
N ARG A 313 4.25 11.88 6.24
CA ARG A 313 3.96 13.28 6.57
C ARG A 313 4.64 13.69 7.86
N PRO A 314 4.74 15.00 8.17
CA PRO A 314 5.24 15.45 9.47
C PRO A 314 4.47 14.82 10.64
N GLU A 315 5.12 14.67 11.78
CA GLU A 315 4.53 14.05 12.97
C GLU A 315 3.21 14.72 13.40
N SER A 316 3.07 16.04 13.16
CA SER A 316 1.84 16.80 13.38
C SER A 316 0.63 16.26 12.60
N ALA A 317 0.86 15.51 11.51
CA ALA A 317 -0.24 14.90 10.76
C ALA A 317 -1.08 13.92 11.60
N LYS A 318 -0.49 13.26 12.60
CA LYS A 318 -1.20 12.35 13.52
C LYS A 318 -2.20 13.05 14.45
N THR A 319 -2.09 14.37 14.61
CA THR A 319 -3.04 15.17 15.38
C THR A 319 -4.02 15.95 14.49
N SER A 320 -3.86 15.86 13.16
CA SER A 320 -4.68 16.58 12.19
C SER A 320 -6.13 16.09 12.14
N GLN A 321 -7.01 16.94 11.63
CA GLN A 321 -8.42 16.62 11.42
C GLN A 321 -8.59 15.36 10.54
N ARG A 322 -7.85 15.28 9.43
CA ARG A 322 -7.93 14.13 8.51
C ARG A 322 -7.60 12.82 9.20
N TYR A 323 -6.52 12.79 9.98
CA TYR A 323 -6.11 11.57 10.68
C TYR A 323 -7.18 11.10 11.65
N LYS A 324 -7.75 12.01 12.46
CA LYS A 324 -8.82 11.70 13.42
C LYS A 324 -10.06 11.15 12.71
N LEU A 325 -10.54 11.88 11.71
CA LEU A 325 -11.70 11.46 10.92
C LEU A 325 -11.46 10.13 10.18
N PHE A 326 -10.22 9.90 9.70
CA PHE A 326 -9.88 8.64 9.05
C PHE A 326 -9.98 7.47 10.02
N LYS A 327 -9.36 7.57 11.20
CA LYS A 327 -9.44 6.54 12.26
C LYS A 327 -10.89 6.29 12.67
N GLU A 328 -11.69 7.35 12.83
CA GLU A 328 -13.12 7.25 13.11
C GLU A 328 -13.87 6.49 12.01
N ARG A 329 -13.58 6.74 10.74
CA ARG A 329 -14.24 6.02 9.62
C ARG A 329 -13.81 4.56 9.54
N GLU A 330 -12.52 4.25 9.73
CA GLU A 330 -12.03 2.87 9.78
C GLU A 330 -12.69 2.09 10.93
N ALA A 331 -12.75 2.66 12.13
CA ALA A 331 -13.42 2.06 13.29
C ALA A 331 -14.93 1.93 13.06
N PHE A 332 -15.57 2.95 12.50
CA PHE A 332 -17.00 2.93 12.20
C PHE A 332 -17.39 1.77 11.28
N VAL A 333 -16.72 1.58 10.16
CA VAL A 333 -17.07 0.48 9.23
C VAL A 333 -16.74 -0.89 9.82
N ALA A 334 -15.66 -1.02 10.60
CA ALA A 334 -15.32 -2.26 11.30
C ALA A 334 -16.37 -2.63 12.36
N ALA A 335 -16.88 -1.64 13.12
CA ALA A 335 -17.92 -1.86 14.13
C ALA A 335 -19.25 -2.32 13.52
N HIS A 336 -19.61 -1.84 12.31
CA HIS A 336 -20.84 -2.20 11.61
C HIS A 336 -20.73 -3.48 10.79
N ALA A 337 -19.52 -4.00 10.56
CA ALA A 337 -19.35 -5.28 9.89
C ALA A 337 -20.03 -6.41 10.70
N THR A 338 -20.63 -7.36 10.01
CA THR A 338 -21.17 -8.56 10.67
C THR A 338 -20.04 -9.38 11.28
N HIS A 339 -18.89 -9.42 10.58
CA HIS A 339 -17.67 -10.06 11.04
C HIS A 339 -16.43 -9.31 10.51
N VAL A 340 -15.37 -9.28 11.30
CA VAL A 340 -14.09 -8.64 10.95
C VAL A 340 -13.01 -9.70 10.85
N LEU A 341 -12.25 -9.67 9.76
CA LEU A 341 -11.02 -10.44 9.61
C LEU A 341 -9.81 -9.55 9.74
N THR A 342 -8.72 -10.06 10.31
CA THR A 342 -7.46 -9.33 10.36
C THR A 342 -6.25 -10.27 10.17
N LEU A 343 -5.04 -9.71 10.14
CA LEU A 343 -3.83 -10.43 9.74
C LEU A 343 -3.10 -11.10 10.89
N GLY A 344 -3.31 -10.64 12.14
CA GLY A 344 -2.56 -11.11 13.29
C GLY A 344 -3.09 -10.56 14.61
N GLU A 345 -2.51 -11.03 15.71
CA GLU A 345 -2.91 -10.65 17.07
C GLU A 345 -2.64 -9.17 17.37
N ALA A 346 -1.53 -8.61 16.88
CA ALA A 346 -1.21 -7.20 17.08
C ALA A 346 -2.30 -6.29 16.49
N MET A 347 -2.78 -6.57 15.28
CA MET A 347 -3.85 -5.80 14.66
C MET A 347 -5.21 -6.09 15.30
N LYS A 348 -5.46 -7.31 15.75
CA LYS A 348 -6.67 -7.67 16.50
C LYS A 348 -6.75 -6.87 17.80
N ALA A 349 -5.65 -6.78 18.54
CA ALA A 349 -5.59 -5.98 19.78
C ALA A 349 -5.95 -4.51 19.52
N GLU A 350 -5.40 -3.90 18.47
CA GLU A 350 -5.74 -2.52 18.10
C GLU A 350 -7.22 -2.33 17.71
N LEU A 351 -7.82 -3.30 17.03
CA LEU A 351 -9.25 -3.26 16.70
C LEU A 351 -10.10 -3.35 17.98
N ILE A 352 -9.69 -4.16 18.96
CA ILE A 352 -10.36 -4.24 20.27
C ILE A 352 -10.24 -2.91 21.01
N GLU A 353 -9.06 -2.28 21.01
CA GLU A 353 -8.85 -0.95 21.59
C GLU A 353 -9.72 0.13 20.92
N GLN A 354 -10.03 -0.02 19.63
CA GLN A 354 -10.96 0.82 18.89
C GLN A 354 -12.44 0.51 19.21
N GLY A 355 -12.73 -0.44 20.10
CA GLY A 355 -14.08 -0.79 20.55
C GLY A 355 -14.76 -1.89 19.72
N ILE A 356 -14.05 -2.61 18.85
CA ILE A 356 -14.62 -3.74 18.11
C ILE A 356 -14.65 -4.97 19.06
N PRO A 357 -15.82 -5.61 19.26
CA PRO A 357 -15.91 -6.78 20.13
C PRO A 357 -15.01 -7.94 19.66
N ASP A 358 -14.27 -8.55 20.58
CA ASP A 358 -13.39 -9.69 20.30
C ASP A 358 -14.10 -10.82 19.55
N ALA A 359 -15.32 -11.15 19.95
CA ALA A 359 -16.14 -12.19 19.31
C ALA A 359 -16.47 -11.92 17.84
N LYS A 360 -16.34 -10.67 17.36
CA LYS A 360 -16.53 -10.31 15.95
C LYS A 360 -15.24 -10.47 15.13
N ILE A 361 -14.09 -10.67 15.76
CA ILE A 361 -12.79 -10.61 15.09
C ILE A 361 -12.20 -12.01 14.96
N SER A 362 -11.86 -12.40 13.74
CA SER A 362 -11.06 -13.60 13.48
C SER A 362 -9.75 -13.25 12.78
N ILE A 363 -8.74 -14.09 12.98
CA ILE A 363 -7.44 -13.94 12.34
C ILE A 363 -7.35 -14.88 11.14
N ALA A 364 -7.07 -14.26 9.98
CA ALA A 364 -6.67 -14.94 8.76
C ALA A 364 -5.27 -14.45 8.38
N PRO A 365 -4.21 -15.10 8.84
CA PRO A 365 -2.86 -14.59 8.69
C PRO A 365 -2.38 -14.56 7.24
N ASN A 366 -1.32 -13.82 6.96
CA ASN A 366 -0.60 -13.95 5.71
C ASN A 366 -0.03 -15.37 5.60
N ALA A 367 -0.15 -15.97 4.40
CA ALA A 367 0.13 -17.37 4.17
C ALA A 367 0.93 -17.59 2.89
N ILE A 368 1.49 -18.77 2.74
CA ILE A 368 2.29 -19.17 1.57
C ILE A 368 1.39 -19.65 0.43
N GLY A 369 1.81 -19.34 -0.80
CA GLY A 369 1.22 -19.87 -2.03
C GLY A 369 1.69 -21.29 -2.33
N ASP A 370 1.04 -21.93 -3.28
CA ASP A 370 1.29 -23.34 -3.63
C ASP A 370 2.73 -23.58 -4.07
N ASP A 371 3.33 -22.64 -4.77
CA ASP A 371 4.74 -22.65 -5.18
C ASP A 371 5.73 -22.75 -4.00
N TYR A 372 5.36 -22.25 -2.82
CA TYR A 372 6.15 -22.34 -1.59
C TYR A 372 5.87 -23.61 -0.76
N LEU A 373 4.81 -24.36 -1.08
CA LEU A 373 4.56 -25.69 -0.48
C LEU A 373 5.56 -26.74 -0.98
N GLU A 374 6.03 -26.60 -2.23
CA GLU A 374 7.07 -27.45 -2.79
C GLU A 374 8.39 -27.34 -2.03
N GLU A 375 9.25 -28.36 -2.15
CA GLU A 375 10.60 -28.34 -1.58
C GLU A 375 11.38 -27.09 -2.03
N PRO A 376 12.13 -26.42 -1.12
CA PRO A 376 12.91 -25.24 -1.47
C PRO A 376 13.91 -25.53 -2.58
N ILE A 377 14.08 -24.56 -3.48
CA ILE A 377 15.14 -24.63 -4.48
C ILE A 377 16.48 -24.64 -3.75
N PRO A 378 17.36 -25.64 -3.97
CA PRO A 378 18.68 -25.64 -3.37
C PRO A 378 19.42 -24.32 -3.62
N ARG A 379 20.01 -23.73 -2.58
CA ARG A 379 20.66 -22.40 -2.65
C ARG A 379 21.65 -22.29 -3.81
N SER A 380 22.44 -23.33 -4.04
CA SER A 380 23.38 -23.39 -5.16
C SER A 380 22.68 -23.25 -6.51
N ARG A 381 21.55 -23.95 -6.70
CA ARG A 381 20.76 -23.89 -7.92
C ARG A 381 20.12 -22.50 -8.08
N ALA A 382 19.55 -21.95 -7.01
CA ALA A 382 18.94 -20.63 -7.04
C ALA A 382 19.97 -19.54 -7.44
N ARG A 383 21.17 -19.59 -6.86
CA ARG A 383 22.26 -18.66 -7.22
C ARG A 383 22.73 -18.86 -8.66
N GLY A 384 22.85 -20.10 -9.13
CA GLY A 384 23.18 -20.37 -10.52
C GLY A 384 22.16 -19.81 -11.50
N MET A 385 20.85 -19.93 -11.22
CA MET A 385 19.77 -19.36 -12.03
C MET A 385 19.84 -17.82 -12.10
N LEU A 386 20.31 -17.18 -11.01
CA LEU A 386 20.39 -15.72 -10.90
C LEU A 386 21.76 -15.14 -11.29
N GLY A 387 22.73 -15.98 -11.68
CA GLY A 387 24.11 -15.55 -11.97
C GLY A 387 24.85 -15.02 -10.75
N LEU A 388 24.46 -15.45 -9.54
CA LEU A 388 25.10 -15.04 -8.29
C LEU A 388 26.26 -15.99 -7.94
N SER A 389 27.36 -15.44 -7.41
CA SER A 389 28.53 -16.24 -7.02
C SER A 389 28.24 -17.18 -5.86
N MET A 390 28.83 -18.37 -5.92
CA MET A 390 28.74 -19.36 -4.84
C MET A 390 29.68 -19.07 -3.67
N GLU A 391 30.71 -18.27 -3.90
CA GLU A 391 31.72 -17.90 -2.91
C GLU A 391 31.27 -16.79 -1.94
N HIS A 392 30.14 -16.16 -2.25
CA HIS A 392 29.62 -15.06 -1.45
C HIS A 392 28.51 -15.50 -0.48
N GLN A 393 28.37 -14.75 0.60
CA GLN A 393 27.24 -14.83 1.52
C GLN A 393 26.25 -13.69 1.21
N TYR A 394 24.97 -14.01 1.07
CA TYR A 394 23.94 -13.03 0.70
C TYR A 394 22.97 -12.78 1.86
N ILE A 395 22.99 -11.55 2.36
CA ILE A 395 21.92 -11.04 3.22
C ILE A 395 21.03 -10.10 2.40
N GLY A 396 19.73 -10.01 2.71
CA GLY A 396 18.90 -9.12 1.93
C GLY A 396 17.42 -9.30 2.10
N THR A 397 16.68 -8.73 1.17
CA THR A 397 15.22 -8.71 1.19
C THR A 397 14.61 -8.74 -0.21
N VAL A 398 13.39 -9.25 -0.29
CA VAL A 398 12.53 -9.18 -1.50
C VAL A 398 11.28 -8.40 -1.09
N SER A 399 11.23 -7.08 -1.35
CA SER A 399 10.16 -6.25 -0.81
C SER A 399 9.87 -4.98 -1.63
N SER A 400 8.83 -4.24 -1.26
CA SER A 400 8.65 -2.87 -1.72
C SER A 400 9.68 -1.96 -1.05
N LEU A 401 10.33 -1.07 -1.81
CA LEU A 401 11.36 -0.18 -1.31
C LEU A 401 10.72 1.15 -0.85
N VAL A 402 10.26 1.14 0.40
CA VAL A 402 9.59 2.28 1.06
C VAL A 402 10.23 2.55 2.42
N ALA A 403 10.12 3.78 2.91
CA ALA A 403 10.86 4.26 4.08
C ALA A 403 10.62 3.42 5.35
N TYR A 404 9.38 2.99 5.60
CA TYR A 404 9.07 2.21 6.81
C TYR A 404 9.64 0.78 6.82
N GLU A 405 10.11 0.25 5.68
CA GLU A 405 10.81 -1.05 5.65
C GLU A 405 12.24 -0.96 6.21
N GLY A 406 12.82 0.25 6.38
CA GLY A 406 14.08 0.47 7.09
C GLY A 406 15.31 -0.10 6.40
N LEU A 407 15.31 -0.20 5.07
CA LEU A 407 16.40 -0.84 4.31
C LEU A 407 17.72 -0.05 4.31
N ASP A 408 17.68 1.19 4.69
CA ASP A 408 18.85 2.01 5.02
C ASP A 408 19.62 1.43 6.21
N LEU A 409 18.92 0.96 7.26
CA LEU A 409 19.55 0.29 8.41
C LEU A 409 20.27 -1.01 8.01
N LEU A 410 19.75 -1.75 7.01
CA LEU A 410 20.43 -2.92 6.46
C LEU A 410 21.74 -2.54 5.77
N LEU A 411 21.77 -1.44 5.00
CA LEU A 411 22.98 -0.96 4.33
C LEU A 411 24.00 -0.47 5.34
N GLU A 412 23.60 0.23 6.39
CA GLU A 412 24.47 0.69 7.48
C GLU A 412 25.05 -0.52 8.24
N ALA A 413 24.24 -1.51 8.61
CA ALA A 413 24.71 -2.75 9.23
C ALA A 413 25.69 -3.52 8.34
N ALA A 414 25.43 -3.58 7.04
CA ALA A 414 26.33 -4.23 6.09
C ALA A 414 27.69 -3.49 5.98
N ALA A 415 27.68 -2.16 6.05
CA ALA A 415 28.92 -1.36 6.04
C ALA A 415 29.82 -1.67 7.25
N GLU A 416 29.24 -2.02 8.43
CA GLU A 416 30.00 -2.48 9.59
C GLU A 416 30.59 -3.90 9.41
N LEU A 417 29.93 -4.73 8.62
CA LEU A 417 30.30 -6.14 8.47
C LEU A 417 31.31 -6.40 7.37
N ILE A 418 31.21 -5.69 6.24
CA ILE A 418 32.00 -5.91 5.03
C ILE A 418 33.51 -5.87 5.28
N PRO A 419 34.08 -4.92 6.07
CA PRO A 419 35.52 -4.90 6.32
C PRO A 419 36.09 -6.19 6.93
N ALA A 420 35.29 -6.88 7.77
CA ALA A 420 35.65 -8.16 8.39
C ALA A 420 35.19 -9.38 7.57
N ASN A 421 34.27 -9.20 6.63
CA ASN A 421 33.73 -10.24 5.76
C ASN A 421 33.59 -9.76 4.31
N PRO A 422 34.67 -9.69 3.53
CA PRO A 422 34.63 -9.22 2.14
C PRO A 422 33.81 -10.10 1.18
N ALA A 423 33.46 -11.31 1.60
CA ALA A 423 32.57 -12.21 0.86
C ALA A 423 31.08 -11.86 1.01
N LEU A 424 30.73 -10.93 1.91
CA LEU A 424 29.35 -10.51 2.13
C LEU A 424 28.80 -9.71 0.93
N ARG A 425 27.56 -9.98 0.58
CA ARG A 425 26.79 -9.22 -0.42
C ARG A 425 25.41 -8.89 0.12
N VAL A 426 24.92 -7.72 -0.24
CA VAL A 426 23.56 -7.25 0.08
C VAL A 426 22.69 -7.35 -1.16
N LEU A 427 21.64 -8.17 -1.11
CA LEU A 427 20.70 -8.38 -2.22
C LEU A 427 19.36 -7.73 -1.88
N ILE A 428 19.05 -6.60 -2.51
CA ILE A 428 17.80 -5.85 -2.32
C ILE A 428 16.97 -5.95 -3.59
N VAL A 429 15.96 -6.82 -3.56
CA VAL A 429 15.06 -7.09 -4.68
C VAL A 429 13.75 -6.34 -4.50
N GLY A 430 13.36 -5.56 -5.49
CA GLY A 430 12.10 -4.83 -5.48
C GLY A 430 12.18 -3.45 -6.10
N SER A 431 11.10 -2.70 -5.96
CA SER A 431 11.00 -1.30 -6.42
C SER A 431 10.19 -0.46 -5.44
N GLY A 432 10.42 0.83 -5.46
CA GLY A 432 9.71 1.78 -4.60
C GLY A 432 10.33 3.16 -4.64
N VAL A 433 9.78 4.07 -3.86
CA VAL A 433 10.22 5.47 -3.81
C VAL A 433 11.63 5.63 -3.24
N GLU A 434 12.08 4.67 -2.42
CA GLU A 434 13.40 4.68 -1.79
C GLU A 434 14.51 4.05 -2.66
N ALA A 435 14.18 3.50 -3.84
CA ALA A 435 15.17 2.77 -4.64
C ALA A 435 16.43 3.59 -4.95
N ASN A 436 16.27 4.85 -5.38
CA ASN A 436 17.39 5.72 -5.68
C ASN A 436 18.16 6.14 -4.40
N ASN A 437 17.43 6.44 -3.32
CA ASN A 437 18.02 6.82 -2.04
C ASN A 437 18.89 5.70 -1.47
N LEU A 438 18.45 4.44 -1.57
CA LEU A 438 19.23 3.28 -1.13
C LEU A 438 20.50 3.07 -1.97
N GLN A 439 20.43 3.26 -3.30
CA GLN A 439 21.62 3.21 -4.16
C GLN A 439 22.60 4.36 -3.85
N ASP A 440 22.09 5.57 -3.59
CA ASP A 440 22.89 6.71 -3.21
C ASP A 440 23.55 6.49 -1.84
N LEU A 441 22.83 5.91 -0.88
CA LEU A 441 23.36 5.55 0.43
C LEU A 441 24.47 4.50 0.32
N SER A 442 24.28 3.46 -0.49
CA SER A 442 25.33 2.44 -0.68
C SER A 442 26.63 3.04 -1.24
N ARG A 443 26.52 4.05 -2.13
CA ARG A 443 27.70 4.79 -2.63
C ARG A 443 28.35 5.68 -1.55
N LYS A 444 27.55 6.36 -0.74
CA LYS A 444 28.04 7.19 0.38
C LYS A 444 28.74 6.34 1.45
N LEU A 445 28.25 5.15 1.72
CA LEU A 445 28.85 4.20 2.65
C LEU A 445 30.06 3.44 2.07
N GLY A 446 30.38 3.62 0.78
CA GLY A 446 31.50 2.94 0.12
C GLY A 446 31.28 1.44 -0.11
N ILE A 447 30.04 0.95 -0.08
CA ILE A 447 29.70 -0.47 -0.22
C ILE A 447 28.95 -0.81 -1.51
N SER A 448 28.93 0.09 -2.46
CA SER A 448 28.14 -0.05 -3.70
C SER A 448 28.47 -1.33 -4.49
N GLU A 449 29.75 -1.74 -4.52
CA GLU A 449 30.20 -2.97 -5.20
C GLU A 449 29.77 -4.25 -4.51
N TYR A 450 29.39 -4.17 -3.24
CA TYR A 450 28.87 -5.29 -2.45
C TYR A 450 27.34 -5.40 -2.51
N CYS A 451 26.66 -4.45 -3.17
CA CYS A 451 25.19 -4.38 -3.22
C CYS A 451 24.67 -4.80 -4.60
N VAL A 452 23.68 -5.66 -4.61
CA VAL A 452 22.98 -6.12 -5.82
C VAL A 452 21.55 -5.61 -5.77
N PHE A 453 21.16 -4.77 -6.75
CA PHE A 453 19.82 -4.19 -6.89
C PHE A 453 19.18 -4.63 -8.22
N PRO A 454 18.56 -5.81 -8.30
CA PRO A 454 17.95 -6.29 -9.55
C PRO A 454 16.74 -5.45 -10.01
N GLY A 455 16.19 -4.64 -9.09
CA GLY A 455 14.93 -3.95 -9.31
C GLY A 455 13.73 -4.86 -9.08
N ARG A 456 12.59 -4.50 -9.69
CA ARG A 456 11.37 -5.31 -9.59
C ARG A 456 11.49 -6.54 -10.47
N VAL A 457 11.26 -7.70 -9.88
CA VAL A 457 11.24 -9.00 -10.57
C VAL A 457 9.82 -9.53 -10.74
N PRO A 458 9.57 -10.41 -11.71
CA PRO A 458 8.33 -11.18 -11.81
C PRO A 458 8.07 -11.98 -10.53
N ARG A 459 6.78 -12.21 -10.21
CA ARG A 459 6.43 -12.93 -8.97
C ARG A 459 6.97 -14.35 -8.94
N GLU A 460 6.91 -15.03 -10.07
CA GLU A 460 7.40 -16.39 -10.27
C GLU A 460 8.91 -16.55 -10.01
N GLU A 461 9.66 -15.47 -10.11
CA GLU A 461 11.09 -15.44 -9.79
C GLU A 461 11.38 -15.15 -8.31
N ALA A 462 10.42 -14.56 -7.59
CA ALA A 462 10.62 -14.12 -6.19
C ALA A 462 11.10 -15.26 -5.29
N ARG A 463 10.54 -16.46 -5.45
CA ARG A 463 10.96 -17.66 -4.71
C ARG A 463 12.43 -18.00 -4.94
N THR A 464 12.95 -17.86 -6.16
CA THR A 464 14.35 -18.09 -6.49
C THR A 464 15.25 -17.10 -5.74
N TYR A 465 14.85 -15.83 -5.66
CA TYR A 465 15.59 -14.82 -4.89
C TYR A 465 15.55 -15.09 -3.38
N HIS A 466 14.41 -15.53 -2.82
CA HIS A 466 14.35 -15.96 -1.42
C HIS A 466 15.33 -17.12 -1.18
N CYS A 467 15.29 -18.18 -1.99
CA CYS A 467 16.15 -19.34 -1.84
C CYS A 467 17.65 -19.03 -2.02
N ALA A 468 18.02 -17.95 -2.71
CA ALA A 468 19.41 -17.55 -2.92
C ALA A 468 20.06 -16.91 -1.68
N LEU A 469 19.27 -16.40 -0.73
CA LEU A 469 19.75 -15.74 0.48
C LEU A 469 20.28 -16.73 1.53
N ASP A 470 21.26 -16.28 2.32
CA ASP A 470 21.68 -16.93 3.56
C ASP A 470 20.85 -16.48 4.75
N ILE A 471 20.44 -15.19 4.75
CA ILE A 471 19.63 -14.57 5.79
C ILE A 471 18.68 -13.57 5.13
N PHE A 472 17.39 -13.65 5.45
CA PHE A 472 16.39 -12.65 5.07
C PHE A 472 16.29 -11.59 6.16
N VAL A 473 16.28 -10.31 5.78
CA VAL A 473 16.34 -9.20 6.73
C VAL A 473 15.08 -8.32 6.63
N VAL A 474 14.48 -8.02 7.77
CA VAL A 474 13.26 -7.19 7.90
C VAL A 474 13.48 -6.09 8.94
N PRO A 475 14.26 -5.05 8.65
CA PRO A 475 14.69 -4.04 9.61
C PRO A 475 13.67 -2.91 9.76
N ARG A 476 12.38 -3.25 9.81
CA ARG A 476 11.28 -2.29 9.83
C ARG A 476 11.43 -1.23 10.91
N ARG A 477 11.10 0.01 10.56
CA ARG A 477 11.05 1.13 11.52
C ARG A 477 9.91 0.95 12.51
N ASN A 478 10.08 1.49 13.72
CA ASN A 478 9.10 1.39 14.81
C ASN A 478 7.97 2.44 14.63
N LEU A 479 7.04 2.16 13.73
CA LEU A 479 5.87 3.00 13.43
C LEU A 479 4.58 2.24 13.76
N SER A 480 3.47 2.95 14.00
CA SER A 480 2.17 2.32 14.26
C SER A 480 1.82 1.25 13.23
N VAL A 481 1.95 1.58 11.93
CA VAL A 481 1.65 0.66 10.84
C VAL A 481 2.53 -0.60 10.84
N THR A 482 3.80 -0.49 11.20
CA THR A 482 4.72 -1.64 11.22
C THR A 482 4.61 -2.50 12.47
N ARG A 483 4.09 -1.92 13.56
CA ARG A 483 3.77 -2.63 14.80
C ARG A 483 2.54 -3.52 14.63
N ALA A 484 1.55 -3.08 13.84
CA ALA A 484 0.26 -3.77 13.68
C ALA A 484 0.21 -4.71 12.48
N VAL A 485 0.85 -4.36 11.35
CA VAL A 485 0.69 -5.07 10.08
C VAL A 485 1.78 -6.12 9.88
N THR A 486 1.39 -7.41 9.91
CA THR A 486 2.28 -8.52 9.56
C THR A 486 2.63 -8.50 8.07
N PRO A 487 3.92 -8.52 7.68
CA PRO A 487 4.32 -8.61 6.27
C PRO A 487 4.20 -10.02 5.71
N LEU A 488 4.05 -10.13 4.38
CA LEU A 488 4.04 -11.43 3.68
C LEU A 488 5.45 -12.00 3.47
N LYS A 489 6.44 -11.14 3.20
CA LYS A 489 7.77 -11.54 2.72
C LYS A 489 8.57 -12.45 3.69
N PRO A 490 8.62 -12.21 5.01
CA PRO A 490 9.29 -13.15 5.92
C PRO A 490 8.60 -14.52 5.96
N VAL A 491 7.27 -14.60 5.74
CA VAL A 491 6.54 -15.86 5.62
C VAL A 491 7.05 -16.67 4.42
N GLU A 492 7.23 -16.00 3.27
CA GLU A 492 7.78 -16.58 2.05
C GLU A 492 9.26 -17.01 2.23
N ALA A 493 10.08 -16.19 2.91
CA ALA A 493 11.48 -16.52 3.19
C ALA A 493 11.63 -17.73 4.12
N LEU A 494 10.85 -17.77 5.23
CA LEU A 494 10.83 -18.91 6.15
C LEU A 494 10.38 -20.19 5.44
N ALA A 495 9.41 -20.11 4.53
CA ALA A 495 8.98 -21.24 3.71
C ALA A 495 10.10 -21.77 2.77
N CYS A 496 11.05 -20.91 2.41
CA CYS A 496 12.26 -21.27 1.65
C CYS A 496 13.45 -21.76 2.52
N GLU A 497 13.22 -22.06 3.80
CA GLU A 497 14.28 -22.44 4.75
C GLU A 497 15.35 -21.35 4.95
N VAL A 498 14.98 -20.09 4.80
CA VAL A 498 15.88 -18.97 5.04
C VAL A 498 15.56 -18.35 6.39
N PRO A 499 16.51 -18.32 7.34
CA PRO A 499 16.30 -17.72 8.65
C PRO A 499 16.10 -16.21 8.50
N VAL A 500 15.28 -15.63 9.38
CA VAL A 500 14.92 -14.22 9.34
C VAL A 500 15.58 -13.45 10.47
N VAL A 501 16.23 -12.33 10.16
CA VAL A 501 16.61 -11.32 11.16
C VAL A 501 15.64 -10.14 11.01
N ALA A 502 14.92 -9.83 12.07
CA ALA A 502 13.84 -8.84 12.02
C ALA A 502 13.88 -7.86 13.18
N ALA A 503 13.34 -6.66 12.97
CA ALA A 503 13.09 -5.71 14.03
C ALA A 503 12.10 -6.31 15.06
N ASP A 504 12.37 -6.12 16.34
CA ASP A 504 11.54 -6.62 17.44
C ASP A 504 10.25 -5.77 17.59
N LEU A 505 9.28 -6.06 16.71
CA LEU A 505 7.98 -5.41 16.65
C LEU A 505 6.86 -6.44 16.86
N PRO A 506 5.71 -6.07 17.48
CA PRO A 506 4.62 -7.03 17.77
C PRO A 506 4.21 -7.88 16.55
N ALA A 507 3.99 -7.25 15.39
CA ALA A 507 3.62 -7.97 14.17
C ALA A 507 4.72 -8.91 13.62
N LEU A 508 5.99 -8.68 13.93
CA LEU A 508 7.11 -9.54 13.50
C LEU A 508 7.36 -10.67 14.49
N ARG A 509 7.06 -10.48 15.78
CA ARG A 509 7.06 -11.56 16.80
C ARG A 509 6.06 -12.67 16.48
N GLU A 510 5.01 -12.37 15.73
CA GLU A 510 4.04 -13.37 15.25
C GLU A 510 4.58 -14.27 14.13
N LEU A 511 5.68 -13.88 13.49
CA LEU A 511 6.28 -14.57 12.35
C LEU A 511 7.60 -15.23 12.70
N VAL A 512 8.38 -14.60 13.55
CA VAL A 512 9.73 -15.00 13.91
C VAL A 512 9.77 -15.37 15.39
N VAL A 513 10.09 -16.63 15.67
CA VAL A 513 10.36 -17.12 17.02
C VAL A 513 11.85 -16.90 17.28
N ASP A 514 12.14 -15.99 18.22
CA ASP A 514 13.51 -15.59 18.51
C ASP A 514 14.37 -16.77 18.98
N GLY A 515 15.56 -16.91 18.38
CA GLY A 515 16.49 -18.02 18.65
C GLY A 515 16.12 -19.35 17.96
N GLU A 516 14.89 -19.52 17.44
CA GLU A 516 14.40 -20.78 16.85
C GLU A 516 14.20 -20.68 15.33
N THR A 517 13.45 -19.69 14.81
CA THR A 517 13.22 -19.52 13.37
C THR A 517 13.95 -18.30 12.81
N GLY A 518 14.52 -17.48 13.68
CA GLY A 518 15.26 -16.28 13.33
C GLY A 518 15.77 -15.56 14.57
N VAL A 519 16.10 -14.28 14.41
CA VAL A 519 16.58 -13.41 15.49
C VAL A 519 15.79 -12.10 15.46
N LEU A 520 15.29 -11.67 16.61
CA LEU A 520 14.66 -10.39 16.80
C LEU A 520 15.67 -9.39 17.41
N VAL A 521 15.78 -8.21 16.78
CA VAL A 521 16.70 -7.16 17.22
C VAL A 521 15.95 -5.87 17.54
N ALA A 522 16.43 -5.08 18.48
CA ALA A 522 15.82 -3.78 18.76
C ALA A 522 15.71 -2.96 17.47
N PRO A 523 14.54 -2.36 17.18
CA PRO A 523 14.34 -1.58 15.97
C PRO A 523 15.26 -0.35 15.94
N GLU A 524 15.54 0.14 14.74
CA GLU A 524 16.31 1.36 14.49
C GLU A 524 17.76 1.34 15.01
N SER A 525 18.33 0.14 15.16
CA SER A 525 19.73 -0.07 15.57
C SER A 525 20.50 -0.85 14.51
N PRO A 526 21.23 -0.18 13.59
CA PRO A 526 22.09 -0.85 12.61
C PRO A 526 23.15 -1.72 13.27
N HIS A 527 23.69 -1.27 14.40
CA HIS A 527 24.72 -2.01 15.14
C HIS A 527 24.22 -3.36 15.68
N LEU A 528 23.04 -3.37 16.36
CA LEU A 528 22.46 -4.63 16.85
C LEU A 528 22.04 -5.56 15.69
N LEU A 529 21.60 -4.97 14.59
CA LEU A 529 21.34 -5.71 13.35
C LEU A 529 22.64 -6.36 12.82
N ALA A 530 23.75 -5.61 12.80
CA ALA A 530 25.06 -6.13 12.39
C ALA A 530 25.55 -7.26 13.31
N GLU A 531 25.37 -7.14 14.63
CA GLU A 531 25.73 -8.19 15.58
C GLU A 531 24.96 -9.49 15.33
N ALA A 532 23.63 -9.42 15.17
CA ALA A 532 22.80 -10.58 14.86
C ALA A 532 23.18 -11.24 13.52
N LEU A 533 23.41 -10.41 12.50
CA LEU A 533 23.87 -10.89 11.20
C LEU A 533 25.25 -11.55 11.29
N ARG A 534 26.20 -10.96 12.00
CA ARG A 534 27.55 -11.53 12.21
C ARG A 534 27.49 -12.91 12.87
N MET A 535 26.68 -13.03 13.92
CA MET A 535 26.49 -14.31 14.63
C MET A 535 25.96 -15.40 13.70
N LEU A 536 24.95 -15.08 12.89
CA LEU A 536 24.36 -16.06 11.97
C LEU A 536 25.25 -16.34 10.77
N LEU A 537 25.93 -15.34 10.19
CA LEU A 537 26.87 -15.54 9.08
C LEU A 537 28.03 -16.48 9.46
N GLY A 538 28.50 -16.40 10.70
CA GLY A 538 29.55 -17.28 11.24
C GLY A 538 29.09 -18.71 11.58
N ASN A 539 27.76 -19.02 11.53
CA ASN A 539 27.25 -20.32 11.98
C ASN A 539 26.25 -20.91 10.97
N SER A 540 26.77 -21.66 9.99
CA SER A 540 25.97 -22.30 8.94
C SER A 540 24.97 -23.33 9.48
N SER A 541 25.37 -24.09 10.49
CA SER A 541 24.53 -25.13 11.13
C SER A 541 23.32 -24.46 11.82
N LYS A 542 23.53 -23.34 12.52
CA LYS A 542 22.44 -22.56 13.15
C LYS A 542 21.49 -21.99 12.10
N ARG A 543 22.01 -21.44 10.99
CA ARG A 543 21.18 -20.97 9.87
C ARG A 543 20.31 -22.09 9.30
N ALA A 544 20.89 -23.26 9.05
CA ALA A 544 20.16 -24.41 8.52
C ALA A 544 19.07 -24.89 9.49
N SER A 545 19.38 -25.02 10.78
CA SER A 545 18.41 -25.41 11.81
C SER A 545 17.25 -24.42 11.92
N MET A 546 17.54 -23.11 11.95
CA MET A 546 16.53 -22.05 12.00
C MET A 546 15.66 -22.04 10.74
N GLY A 547 16.25 -22.18 9.56
CA GLY A 547 15.52 -22.23 8.31
C GLY A 547 14.54 -23.42 8.26
N ALA A 548 15.01 -24.61 8.63
CA ALA A 548 14.17 -25.80 8.69
C ALA A 548 13.03 -25.68 9.72
N ALA A 549 13.28 -25.06 10.88
CA ALA A 549 12.25 -24.77 11.88
C ALA A 549 11.21 -23.80 11.33
N GLY A 550 11.67 -22.71 10.67
CA GLY A 550 10.81 -21.72 10.04
C GLY A 550 9.88 -22.32 8.99
N ARG A 551 10.41 -23.18 8.11
CA ARG A 551 9.60 -23.87 7.10
C ARG A 551 8.52 -24.75 7.76
N ARG A 552 8.90 -25.56 8.76
CA ARG A 552 7.92 -26.40 9.47
C ARG A 552 6.78 -25.58 10.07
N GLN A 553 7.09 -24.43 10.69
CA GLN A 553 6.09 -23.51 11.23
C GLN A 553 5.17 -22.96 10.13
N MET A 554 5.72 -22.49 9.00
CA MET A 554 4.92 -21.94 7.90
C MET A 554 4.00 -22.97 7.28
N LEU A 555 4.46 -24.19 7.06
CA LEU A 555 3.65 -25.28 6.50
C LEU A 555 2.52 -25.72 7.45
N ALA A 556 2.74 -25.69 8.76
CA ALA A 556 1.75 -26.07 9.75
C ALA A 556 0.66 -25.00 9.96
N GLU A 557 1.03 -23.72 9.96
CA GLU A 557 0.18 -22.66 10.48
C GLU A 557 -0.29 -21.66 9.42
N ARG A 558 0.45 -21.51 8.30
CA ARG A 558 0.29 -20.39 7.38
C ARG A 558 0.12 -20.81 5.93
N THR A 559 -0.95 -21.59 5.65
CA THR A 559 -1.34 -21.96 4.29
C THR A 559 -2.68 -21.32 3.90
N TRP A 560 -2.85 -20.96 2.62
CA TRP A 560 -4.11 -20.41 2.14
C TRP A 560 -5.26 -21.39 2.28
N ALA A 561 -5.00 -22.68 2.13
CA ALA A 561 -5.99 -23.73 2.35
C ALA A 561 -6.51 -23.77 3.80
N ALA A 562 -5.64 -23.56 4.80
CA ALA A 562 -6.05 -23.47 6.20
C ALA A 562 -6.90 -22.22 6.46
N ASN A 563 -6.50 -21.07 5.90
CA ASN A 563 -7.27 -19.83 5.99
C ASN A 563 -8.66 -19.98 5.31
N ALA A 564 -8.71 -20.59 4.13
CA ALA A 564 -9.95 -20.79 3.40
C ALA A 564 -10.94 -21.71 4.15
N ARG A 565 -10.46 -22.76 4.82
CA ARG A 565 -11.32 -23.61 5.67
C ARG A 565 -11.98 -22.80 6.79
N LYS A 566 -11.19 -22.02 7.55
CA LYS A 566 -11.72 -21.17 8.63
C LYS A 566 -12.71 -20.12 8.10
N LEU A 567 -12.39 -19.51 6.96
CA LEU A 567 -13.25 -18.49 6.36
C LEU A 567 -14.54 -19.10 5.79
N SER A 568 -14.47 -20.31 5.22
CA SER A 568 -15.63 -21.07 4.75
C SER A 568 -16.59 -21.38 5.91
N GLU A 569 -16.08 -21.80 7.07
CA GLU A 569 -16.88 -22.00 8.28
C GLU A 569 -17.54 -20.69 8.74
N THR A 570 -16.77 -19.60 8.77
CA THR A 570 -17.30 -18.28 9.09
C THR A 570 -18.43 -17.89 8.14
N TYR A 571 -18.27 -18.06 6.84
CA TYR A 571 -19.30 -17.71 5.86
C TYR A 571 -20.57 -18.56 6.02
N LYS A 572 -20.44 -19.87 6.31
CA LYS A 572 -21.59 -20.74 6.59
C LYS A 572 -22.38 -20.24 7.79
N VAL A 573 -21.70 -19.98 8.92
CA VAL A 573 -22.35 -19.45 10.13
C VAL A 573 -23.03 -18.10 9.89
N LEU A 574 -22.45 -17.24 9.06
CA LEU A 574 -23.03 -15.95 8.74
C LEU A 574 -24.25 -16.08 7.82
N ALA A 575 -24.17 -16.96 6.82
CA ALA A 575 -25.26 -17.20 5.89
C ALA A 575 -26.47 -17.91 6.55
N ASP A 576 -26.22 -18.79 7.53
CA ASP A 576 -27.27 -19.47 8.30
C ASP A 576 -28.13 -18.50 9.13
N LYS A 577 -27.55 -17.41 9.61
CA LYS A 577 -28.26 -16.38 10.38
C LYS A 577 -29.29 -15.58 9.54
N LEU A 578 -29.33 -15.80 8.22
CA LEU A 578 -30.30 -15.17 7.31
C LEU A 578 -31.64 -15.95 7.25
N GLN A 579 -31.68 -17.17 7.76
CA GLN A 579 -32.87 -17.98 7.89
C GLN A 579 -33.62 -17.67 9.18
#